data_b1506b4d1eb862b5df9e8e6536006ff3
#
_entry.id   b1506b4d1eb862b5df9e8e6536006ff3
#
_cell.length_a   1.000
_cell.length_b   1.000
_cell.length_c   1.000
_cell.angle_alpha   90.00
_cell.angle_beta   90.00
_cell.angle_gamma   90.00
#
_symmetry.space_group_name_H-M   'P 1'
#
loop_
_entity.id
_entity.type
_entity.pdbx_description
1 polymer ?
#
loop_
_entity_poly.entity_id
_entity_poly.type
_entity_poly.pdbx_seq_one_letter_code
_entity_poly.pdbx_strand_id
1 'polypeptide(L)'
;MGESDRPGICGQLSVRAELLASLIDQAPSRVRKRLDKDPAIAHAWTWTAEATCVTISTGDETVRLEVQTESKRVTQIDQVSCSCLLSPKCFHLLACVSCLPIETDAADSDNEVLQTQASQSEDVDEPSVIEITDAMRDAAGRCIDAIEWMLRSGARRCGVVLQSSLLRAAHQCRAAGLVHLSSAVLSVVEGVVRLRAQSGNTDVAQLQSDLARAVVLARCVLRQPSADLETIGQVRRSFEPVDVSRLVSLLAEPIVTRSGYAGVCVYLMADDGGVYQVSEVRPGEAELASQAYRGGFELGGTTISAFQLCRSDVDVQNMTASPDRRLGRGSKTRWAVRKQTAGPIDASPTWKKRFGRSLADQVDQLFAVQKSVGPTAAADNDFVAFGCQVLGRHEDAVLVKADDVSRPLRLRIALDTDQVPYRENLELLARSPGLELFVIGRVRRHQAGSIDALAIRVEARREESDDDPRLELPDSWRNVCQLGLDRLERHFFSRTDPEADAPSLAAAEDARGQTEPSVDGVAGLARQQLALVLGGRGSVASPASAGHRRMIRTLTRQMLPTAAKLADAVAAAAVAPESKVSDPGAEDDLPGLCDLLAASDRYQNMFRADYHRQAWNDWLS
;
A
#
# COMPACT_ATOMS: atom_id res chain seq x y z
N MET A 1 1.46 20.73 -13.86
CA MET A 1 0.64 21.65 -13.03
C MET A 1 0.27 20.87 -11.81
N GLY A 2 0.91 21.27 -10.72
CA GLY A 2 1.24 20.43 -9.59
C GLY A 2 0.10 20.22 -8.61
N GLU A 3 0.37 19.40 -7.68
CA GLU A 3 -0.18 18.90 -6.41
C GLU A 3 -1.06 19.86 -5.54
N SER A 4 -1.60 20.97 -6.08
CA SER A 4 -2.26 22.03 -5.29
C SER A 4 -3.78 22.12 -5.46
N ASP A 5 -4.49 21.04 -5.82
CA ASP A 5 -5.95 21.13 -6.04
C ASP A 5 -6.79 20.87 -4.76
N ARG A 6 -6.18 20.59 -3.62
CA ARG A 6 -6.88 20.60 -2.33
C ARG A 6 -6.32 21.72 -1.46
N PRO A 7 -7.15 22.61 -0.88
CA PRO A 7 -6.66 23.51 0.16
C PRO A 7 -5.98 22.65 1.24
N GLY A 8 -4.76 22.99 1.65
CA GLY A 8 -3.97 22.19 2.61
C GLY A 8 -4.71 21.87 3.92
N ILE A 9 -5.73 22.64 4.23
CA ILE A 9 -6.64 22.46 5.37
C ILE A 9 -7.62 21.28 5.15
N CYS A 10 -8.11 21.04 3.90
CA CYS A 10 -8.98 19.91 3.59
C CYS A 10 -8.31 18.56 3.87
N GLY A 11 -7.01 18.44 3.65
CA GLY A 11 -6.26 17.20 3.91
C GLY A 11 -6.02 16.89 5.38
N GLN A 12 -6.28 17.85 6.28
CA GLN A 12 -6.09 17.68 7.72
C GLN A 12 -7.37 17.29 8.47
N LEU A 13 -8.53 17.36 7.81
CA LEU A 13 -9.83 17.03 8.36
C LEU A 13 -10.34 15.73 7.76
N SER A 14 -11.07 14.94 8.55
CA SER A 14 -11.78 13.75 8.07
C SER A 14 -13.25 13.79 8.46
N VAL A 15 -14.08 13.07 7.71
CA VAL A 15 -15.52 12.92 7.97
C VAL A 15 -15.89 11.45 8.13
N ARG A 16 -16.80 11.15 9.05
CA ARG A 16 -17.37 9.80 9.17
C ARG A 16 -18.23 9.46 7.96
N ALA A 17 -18.05 8.24 7.46
CA ALA A 17 -18.82 7.72 6.32
C ALA A 17 -20.35 7.81 6.53
N GLU A 18 -20.82 7.52 7.74
CA GLU A 18 -22.24 7.59 8.12
C GLU A 18 -22.81 9.00 8.05
N LEU A 19 -22.07 9.99 8.57
CA LEU A 19 -22.46 11.39 8.51
C LEU A 19 -22.60 11.87 7.07
N LEU A 20 -21.60 11.60 6.24
CA LEU A 20 -21.62 11.96 4.82
C LEU A 20 -22.80 11.27 4.10
N ALA A 21 -23.02 9.98 4.32
CA ALA A 21 -24.15 9.25 3.75
C ALA A 21 -25.49 9.87 4.18
N SER A 22 -25.64 10.19 5.46
CA SER A 22 -26.85 10.82 6.01
C SER A 22 -27.13 12.17 5.37
N LEU A 23 -26.09 13.02 5.22
CA LEU A 23 -26.21 14.33 4.57
C LEU A 23 -26.63 14.21 3.09
N ILE A 24 -26.07 13.25 2.36
CA ILE A 24 -26.43 12.97 0.96
C ILE A 24 -27.91 12.56 0.87
N ASP A 25 -28.36 11.68 1.75
CA ASP A 25 -29.75 11.17 1.68
C ASP A 25 -30.79 12.21 2.04
N GLN A 26 -30.49 13.05 3.04
CA GLN A 26 -31.36 14.13 3.44
C GLN A 26 -31.39 15.30 2.45
N ALA A 27 -30.38 15.40 1.58
CA ALA A 27 -30.30 16.48 0.60
C ALA A 27 -31.38 16.33 -0.49
N PRO A 28 -32.07 17.41 -0.88
CA PRO A 28 -33.03 17.41 -1.99
C PRO A 28 -32.39 16.93 -3.30
N SER A 29 -33.15 16.29 -4.17
CA SER A 29 -32.65 15.74 -5.45
C SER A 29 -31.97 16.78 -6.32
N ARG A 30 -32.43 18.05 -6.31
CA ARG A 30 -31.81 19.16 -7.04
C ARG A 30 -30.41 19.52 -6.50
N VAL A 31 -30.21 19.40 -5.19
CA VAL A 31 -28.91 19.64 -4.54
C VAL A 31 -27.91 18.55 -4.93
N ARG A 32 -28.34 17.28 -4.86
CA ARG A 32 -27.53 16.13 -5.29
C ARG A 32 -27.13 16.22 -6.77
N LYS A 33 -28.09 16.52 -7.67
CA LYS A 33 -27.80 16.71 -9.10
C LYS A 33 -26.84 17.88 -9.38
N ARG A 34 -26.90 18.96 -8.57
CA ARG A 34 -25.95 20.08 -8.70
C ARG A 34 -24.55 19.66 -8.30
N LEU A 35 -24.38 18.92 -7.20
CA LEU A 35 -23.10 18.38 -6.77
C LEU A 35 -22.54 17.34 -7.77
N ASP A 36 -23.40 16.53 -8.38
CA ASP A 36 -22.99 15.58 -9.41
C ASP A 36 -22.41 16.24 -10.68
N LYS A 37 -22.81 17.49 -10.98
CA LYS A 37 -22.26 18.25 -12.12
C LYS A 37 -20.86 18.77 -11.85
N ASP A 38 -20.58 19.18 -10.62
CA ASP A 38 -19.28 19.72 -10.20
C ASP A 38 -18.92 19.22 -8.79
N PRO A 39 -18.40 17.98 -8.68
CA PRO A 39 -18.08 17.37 -7.40
C PRO A 39 -16.95 18.04 -6.63
N ALA A 40 -16.11 18.80 -7.31
CA ALA A 40 -14.91 19.45 -6.74
C ALA A 40 -15.12 20.94 -6.46
N ILE A 41 -16.33 21.47 -6.65
CA ILE A 41 -16.61 22.92 -6.55
C ILE A 41 -16.11 23.56 -5.26
N ALA A 42 -16.17 22.84 -4.12
CA ALA A 42 -15.74 23.36 -2.83
C ALA A 42 -14.21 23.57 -2.73
N HIS A 43 -13.41 22.99 -3.62
CA HIS A 43 -11.97 23.25 -3.68
C HIS A 43 -11.67 24.69 -4.16
N ALA A 44 -12.58 25.29 -4.91
CA ALA A 44 -12.43 26.68 -5.37
C ALA A 44 -12.83 27.72 -4.30
N TRP A 45 -13.37 27.28 -3.16
CA TRP A 45 -13.79 28.17 -2.07
C TRP A 45 -12.63 28.47 -1.12
N THR A 46 -12.78 29.54 -0.32
CA THR A 46 -11.74 29.94 0.62
C THR A 46 -11.93 29.21 1.95
N TRP A 47 -10.94 28.39 2.32
CA TRP A 47 -10.92 27.64 3.56
C TRP A 47 -10.01 28.31 4.58
N THR A 48 -10.51 28.55 5.78
CA THR A 48 -9.78 29.16 6.90
C THR A 48 -9.89 28.27 8.12
N ALA A 49 -8.76 27.82 8.66
CA ALA A 49 -8.72 26.99 9.86
C ALA A 49 -8.43 27.83 11.10
N GLU A 50 -9.22 27.60 12.14
CA GLU A 50 -8.97 28.02 13.51
C GLU A 50 -8.74 26.78 14.38
N ALA A 51 -8.37 26.95 15.65
CA ALA A 51 -8.00 25.82 16.52
C ALA A 51 -9.11 24.75 16.66
N THR A 52 -10.39 25.16 16.69
CA THR A 52 -11.54 24.28 16.93
C THR A 52 -12.60 24.35 15.83
N CYS A 53 -12.38 25.15 14.81
CA CYS A 53 -13.38 25.39 13.77
C CYS A 53 -12.70 25.62 12.42
N VAL A 54 -13.29 25.09 11.36
CA VAL A 54 -12.92 25.45 9.99
C VAL A 54 -14.07 26.17 9.35
N THR A 55 -13.78 27.34 8.81
CA THR A 55 -14.73 28.22 8.16
C THR A 55 -14.48 28.25 6.66
N ILE A 56 -15.51 27.99 5.86
CA ILE A 56 -15.43 27.99 4.41
C ILE A 56 -16.33 29.10 3.86
N SER A 57 -15.73 30.05 3.15
CA SER A 57 -16.47 31.12 2.47
C SER A 57 -16.76 30.73 1.03
N THR A 58 -18.04 30.73 0.67
CA THR A 58 -18.53 30.40 -0.69
C THR A 58 -18.79 31.64 -1.53
N GLY A 59 -18.42 32.82 -1.05
CA GLY A 59 -18.73 34.14 -1.62
C GLY A 59 -19.91 34.78 -0.87
N ASP A 60 -21.10 34.22 -0.99
CA ASP A 60 -22.32 34.77 -0.36
C ASP A 60 -22.65 34.11 1.00
N GLU A 61 -22.20 32.88 1.18
CA GLU A 61 -22.54 32.06 2.36
C GLU A 61 -21.28 31.53 3.07
N THR A 62 -21.44 31.17 4.32
CA THR A 62 -20.36 30.64 5.16
C THR A 62 -20.75 29.27 5.73
N VAL A 63 -19.88 28.28 5.49
CA VAL A 63 -19.98 26.96 6.11
C VAL A 63 -19.00 26.89 7.27
N ARG A 64 -19.43 26.37 8.41
CA ARG A 64 -18.60 26.15 9.61
C ARG A 64 -18.61 24.66 9.94
N LEU A 65 -17.41 24.13 10.16
CA LEU A 65 -17.16 22.76 10.59
C LEU A 65 -16.48 22.84 11.98
N GLU A 66 -17.19 22.42 13.01
CA GLU A 66 -16.61 22.34 14.37
C GLU A 66 -15.81 21.05 14.50
N VAL A 67 -14.59 21.15 14.94
CA VAL A 67 -13.63 20.05 14.96
C VAL A 67 -13.14 19.82 16.39
N GLN A 68 -13.13 18.57 16.80
CA GLN A 68 -12.49 18.23 18.08
C GLN A 68 -10.98 18.44 17.96
N THR A 69 -10.39 19.17 18.90
CA THR A 69 -9.00 19.65 18.87
C THR A 69 -7.97 18.52 18.72
N GLU A 70 -8.26 17.35 19.27
CA GLU A 70 -7.34 16.21 19.26
C GLU A 70 -7.46 15.34 18.00
N SER A 71 -8.66 15.17 17.45
CA SER A 71 -8.91 14.20 16.36
C SER A 71 -9.04 14.83 14.97
N LYS A 72 -9.28 16.14 14.87
CA LYS A 72 -9.58 16.86 13.61
C LYS A 72 -10.67 16.18 12.77
N ARG A 73 -11.72 15.67 13.43
CA ARG A 73 -12.79 14.86 12.82
C ARG A 73 -14.13 15.55 12.90
N VAL A 74 -14.95 15.32 11.87
CA VAL A 74 -16.37 15.69 11.85
C VAL A 74 -17.20 14.42 11.92
N THR A 75 -17.87 14.21 13.04
CA THR A 75 -18.55 12.93 13.35
C THR A 75 -20.06 13.05 13.48
N GLN A 76 -20.59 14.24 13.79
CA GLN A 76 -21.99 14.47 14.09
C GLN A 76 -22.55 15.65 13.28
N ILE A 77 -23.88 15.65 13.05
CA ILE A 77 -24.54 16.65 12.22
C ILE A 77 -24.58 18.04 12.87
N ASP A 78 -24.53 18.11 14.19
CA ASP A 78 -24.49 19.35 14.97
C ASP A 78 -23.15 20.08 14.87
N GLN A 79 -22.08 19.37 14.45
CA GLN A 79 -20.77 19.92 14.18
C GLN A 79 -20.68 20.68 12.84
N VAL A 80 -21.71 20.60 12.01
CA VAL A 80 -21.71 21.19 10.66
C VAL A 80 -22.87 22.17 10.51
N SER A 81 -22.56 23.40 10.11
CA SER A 81 -23.55 24.44 9.91
C SER A 81 -23.26 25.29 8.67
N CYS A 82 -24.30 25.93 8.14
CA CYS A 82 -24.18 26.86 7.02
C CYS A 82 -25.07 28.07 7.28
N SER A 83 -24.63 29.28 6.90
CA SER A 83 -25.40 30.52 7.05
C SER A 83 -26.65 30.56 6.17
N CYS A 84 -26.76 29.71 5.15
CA CYS A 84 -27.88 29.75 4.21
C CYS A 84 -29.18 29.20 4.84
N LEU A 85 -30.33 29.66 4.32
CA LEU A 85 -31.67 29.29 4.81
C LEU A 85 -32.01 27.79 4.68
N LEU A 86 -31.26 27.03 3.90
CA LEU A 86 -31.51 25.59 3.65
C LEU A 86 -30.65 24.67 4.52
N SER A 87 -29.83 25.21 5.43
CA SER A 87 -29.02 24.42 6.34
C SER A 87 -29.91 23.52 7.21
N PRO A 88 -29.50 22.25 7.49
CA PRO A 88 -28.29 21.55 7.05
C PRO A 88 -28.43 20.85 5.68
N LYS A 89 -29.58 20.95 4.99
CA LYS A 89 -29.89 20.25 3.73
C LYS A 89 -29.49 21.06 2.48
N CYS A 90 -28.48 21.91 2.61
CA CYS A 90 -28.05 22.84 1.59
C CYS A 90 -26.92 22.31 0.70
N PHE A 91 -26.75 22.95 -0.44
CA PHE A 91 -25.69 22.64 -1.40
C PHE A 91 -24.29 22.92 -0.84
N HIS A 92 -24.13 24.07 -0.14
CA HIS A 92 -22.82 24.54 0.32
C HIS A 92 -22.23 23.53 1.35
N LEU A 93 -23.03 23.14 2.34
CA LEU A 93 -22.62 22.20 3.36
C LEU A 93 -22.29 20.83 2.76
N LEU A 94 -23.17 20.31 1.90
CA LEU A 94 -22.95 19.01 1.26
C LEU A 94 -21.68 19.01 0.39
N ALA A 95 -21.42 20.09 -0.36
CA ALA A 95 -20.22 20.23 -1.17
C ALA A 95 -18.94 20.24 -0.32
N CYS A 96 -18.93 21.02 0.79
CA CYS A 96 -17.77 21.08 1.70
C CYS A 96 -17.47 19.71 2.33
N VAL A 97 -18.47 19.06 2.90
CA VAL A 97 -18.28 17.77 3.60
C VAL A 97 -17.90 16.66 2.62
N SER A 98 -18.41 16.70 1.37
CA SER A 98 -18.07 15.72 0.32
C SER A 98 -16.61 15.83 -0.18
N CYS A 99 -15.93 16.96 0.06
CA CYS A 99 -14.52 17.14 -0.29
C CYS A 99 -13.55 16.62 0.79
N LEU A 100 -14.04 16.36 2.01
CA LEU A 100 -13.21 15.86 3.10
C LEU A 100 -12.81 14.40 2.87
N PRO A 101 -11.59 14.01 3.26
CA PRO A 101 -11.22 12.60 3.38
C PRO A 101 -12.20 11.85 4.26
N ILE A 102 -12.59 10.66 3.82
CA ILE A 102 -13.45 9.77 4.61
C ILE A 102 -12.56 9.08 5.63
N GLU A 103 -13.04 9.05 6.88
CA GLU A 103 -12.35 8.36 7.96
C GLU A 103 -12.14 6.88 7.59
N THR A 104 -10.87 6.49 7.46
CA THR A 104 -10.45 5.11 7.29
C THR A 104 -9.69 4.69 8.54
N ASP A 105 -10.17 3.65 9.21
CA ASP A 105 -9.60 3.17 10.49
C ASP A 105 -8.13 2.72 10.42
N ALA A 106 -7.57 2.63 9.21
CA ALA A 106 -6.14 2.40 9.03
C ALA A 106 -5.27 3.52 9.65
N ALA A 107 -5.78 4.78 9.67
CA ALA A 107 -5.09 5.89 10.31
C ALA A 107 -5.22 5.86 11.85
N ASP A 108 -6.35 5.37 12.38
CA ASP A 108 -6.58 5.28 13.82
C ASP A 108 -5.82 4.12 14.47
N SER A 109 -5.64 3.02 13.76
CA SER A 109 -4.86 1.89 14.26
C SER A 109 -3.42 2.27 14.60
N ASP A 110 -2.84 3.26 13.90
CA ASP A 110 -1.47 3.71 14.18
C ASP A 110 -1.41 4.76 15.31
N ASN A 111 -2.49 5.52 15.55
CA ASN A 111 -2.52 6.59 16.57
C ASN A 111 -3.12 6.13 17.90
N GLU A 112 -4.13 5.25 17.92
CA GLU A 112 -4.68 4.67 19.16
C GLU A 112 -3.69 3.76 19.89
N VAL A 113 -2.78 3.10 19.17
CA VAL A 113 -1.70 2.30 19.77
C VAL A 113 -0.76 3.17 20.63
N LEU A 114 -0.67 4.48 20.34
CA LEU A 114 0.18 5.40 21.12
C LEU A 114 -0.52 5.95 22.38
N GLN A 115 -1.86 6.00 22.41
CA GLN A 115 -2.60 6.59 23.53
C GLN A 115 -3.26 5.56 24.46
N THR A 116 -3.48 4.33 24.04
CA THR A 116 -4.20 3.32 24.84
C THR A 116 -3.27 2.35 25.59
N GLN A 117 -2.15 2.83 26.11
CA GLN A 117 -1.28 2.00 26.99
C GLN A 117 -1.80 1.87 28.44
N ALA A 118 -2.95 2.43 28.77
CA ALA A 118 -3.45 2.48 30.16
C ALA A 118 -4.63 1.56 30.48
N SER A 119 -5.14 0.77 29.55
CA SER A 119 -6.26 -0.14 29.83
C SER A 119 -5.79 -1.59 29.74
N GLN A 120 -5.60 -2.19 30.90
CA GLN A 120 -5.47 -3.62 31.08
C GLN A 120 -6.76 -4.27 30.57
N SER A 121 -6.73 -4.95 29.44
CA SER A 121 -7.73 -5.95 29.09
C SER A 121 -7.18 -7.33 29.48
N GLU A 122 -7.90 -8.01 30.34
CA GLU A 122 -7.70 -9.41 30.69
C GLU A 122 -7.68 -10.26 29.42
N ASP A 123 -6.77 -11.22 29.38
CA ASP A 123 -6.63 -12.22 28.32
C ASP A 123 -7.96 -12.95 28.12
N VAL A 124 -8.75 -12.53 27.14
CA VAL A 124 -9.80 -13.35 26.58
C VAL A 124 -9.16 -13.98 25.33
N ASP A 125 -9.01 -15.31 25.35
CA ASP A 125 -8.63 -16.13 24.20
C ASP A 125 -9.68 -15.88 23.09
N GLU A 126 -9.42 -14.93 22.19
CA GLU A 126 -10.29 -14.70 21.04
C GLU A 126 -10.11 -15.86 20.05
N PRO A 127 -11.19 -16.50 19.61
CA PRO A 127 -11.10 -17.62 18.69
C PRO A 127 -10.46 -17.17 17.37
N SER A 128 -9.47 -17.90 16.91
CA SER A 128 -8.81 -17.66 15.60
C SER A 128 -9.77 -17.76 14.41
N VAL A 129 -10.93 -18.38 14.61
CA VAL A 129 -12.00 -18.57 13.61
C VAL A 129 -13.31 -18.01 14.16
N ILE A 130 -13.95 -17.12 13.43
CA ILE A 130 -15.20 -16.44 13.79
C ILE A 130 -16.36 -17.08 13.00
N GLU A 131 -17.44 -17.44 13.69
CA GLU A 131 -18.69 -17.85 13.04
C GLU A 131 -19.35 -16.65 12.34
N ILE A 132 -19.75 -16.85 11.08
CA ILE A 132 -20.39 -15.82 10.30
C ILE A 132 -21.86 -15.72 10.68
N THR A 133 -22.23 -14.58 11.27
CA THR A 133 -23.60 -14.27 11.65
C THR A 133 -24.46 -13.84 10.45
N ASP A 134 -25.81 -13.89 10.61
CA ASP A 134 -26.73 -13.39 9.59
C ASP A 134 -26.54 -11.88 9.34
N ALA A 135 -26.25 -11.11 10.37
CA ALA A 135 -25.93 -9.68 10.23
C ALA A 135 -24.70 -9.42 9.36
N MET A 136 -23.65 -10.27 9.49
CA MET A 136 -22.47 -10.22 8.63
C MET A 136 -22.82 -10.56 7.18
N ARG A 137 -23.64 -11.59 6.96
CA ARG A 137 -24.10 -11.99 5.61
C ARG A 137 -24.92 -10.88 4.95
N ASP A 138 -25.86 -10.29 5.70
CA ASP A 138 -26.67 -9.16 5.21
C ASP A 138 -25.81 -7.95 4.83
N ALA A 139 -24.82 -7.61 5.64
CA ALA A 139 -23.90 -6.51 5.36
C ALA A 139 -23.06 -6.79 4.11
N ALA A 140 -22.50 -8.00 3.99
CA ALA A 140 -21.75 -8.43 2.81
C ALA A 140 -22.61 -8.46 1.54
N GLY A 141 -23.87 -8.91 1.64
CA GLY A 141 -24.85 -8.88 0.54
C GLY A 141 -25.06 -7.47 0.01
N ARG A 142 -25.29 -6.51 0.91
CA ARG A 142 -25.45 -5.09 0.53
C ARG A 142 -24.22 -4.50 -0.14
N CYS A 143 -23.02 -4.94 0.24
CA CYS A 143 -21.80 -4.54 -0.47
C CYS A 143 -21.79 -5.05 -1.91
N ILE A 144 -22.14 -6.32 -2.12
CA ILE A 144 -22.25 -6.89 -3.47
C ILE A 144 -23.29 -6.12 -4.29
N ASP A 145 -24.46 -5.82 -3.74
CA ASP A 145 -25.52 -5.09 -4.44
C ASP A 145 -25.06 -3.67 -4.85
N ALA A 146 -24.36 -2.96 -3.96
CA ALA A 146 -23.84 -1.63 -4.24
C ALA A 146 -22.73 -1.66 -5.31
N ILE A 147 -21.83 -2.64 -5.26
CA ILE A 147 -20.78 -2.82 -6.26
C ILE A 147 -21.39 -3.26 -7.60
N GLU A 148 -22.36 -4.17 -7.60
CA GLU A 148 -23.07 -4.59 -8.81
C GLU A 148 -23.76 -3.41 -9.49
N TRP A 149 -24.42 -2.54 -8.72
CA TRP A 149 -25.00 -1.30 -9.23
C TRP A 149 -23.93 -0.40 -9.86
N MET A 150 -22.77 -0.25 -9.20
CA MET A 150 -21.65 0.50 -9.74
C MET A 150 -21.14 -0.08 -11.07
N LEU A 151 -20.95 -1.40 -11.16
CA LEU A 151 -20.51 -2.06 -12.39
C LEU A 151 -21.52 -1.97 -13.54
N ARG A 152 -22.80 -1.88 -13.21
CA ARG A 152 -23.85 -1.65 -14.24
C ARG A 152 -23.82 -0.24 -14.80
N SER A 153 -23.64 0.77 -13.93
CA SER A 153 -23.66 2.19 -14.32
C SER A 153 -22.31 2.73 -14.76
N GLY A 154 -21.21 2.21 -14.22
CA GLY A 154 -19.84 2.67 -14.37
C GLY A 154 -19.43 3.74 -13.36
N ALA A 155 -18.18 3.70 -12.91
CA ALA A 155 -17.61 4.59 -11.91
C ALA A 155 -17.71 6.08 -12.30
N ARG A 156 -17.55 6.40 -13.59
CA ARG A 156 -17.70 7.78 -14.10
C ARG A 156 -19.11 8.33 -13.92
N ARG A 157 -20.12 7.47 -13.85
CA ARG A 157 -21.53 7.84 -13.66
C ARG A 157 -22.00 7.62 -12.22
N CYS A 158 -21.10 7.24 -11.33
CA CYS A 158 -21.36 7.01 -9.91
C CYS A 158 -21.64 8.35 -9.22
N GLY A 159 -22.94 8.79 -9.25
CA GLY A 159 -23.37 9.98 -8.55
C GLY A 159 -23.38 9.82 -7.03
N VAL A 160 -23.65 10.92 -6.30
CA VAL A 160 -23.68 10.92 -4.83
C VAL A 160 -24.63 9.90 -4.21
N VAL A 161 -25.69 9.53 -4.92
CA VAL A 161 -26.66 8.49 -4.44
C VAL A 161 -25.99 7.13 -4.36
N LEU A 162 -25.21 6.74 -5.36
CA LEU A 162 -24.47 5.49 -5.36
C LEU A 162 -23.29 5.54 -4.36
N GLN A 163 -22.63 6.70 -4.23
CA GLN A 163 -21.64 6.90 -3.17
C GLN A 163 -22.26 6.69 -1.77
N SER A 164 -23.44 7.26 -1.52
CA SER A 164 -24.17 7.03 -0.26
C SER A 164 -24.48 5.54 -0.02
N SER A 165 -24.84 4.80 -1.06
CA SER A 165 -25.09 3.35 -0.96
C SER A 165 -23.81 2.60 -0.55
N LEU A 166 -22.68 2.90 -1.17
CA LEU A 166 -21.38 2.30 -0.82
C LEU A 166 -20.94 2.68 0.60
N LEU A 167 -21.10 3.96 1.00
CA LEU A 167 -20.77 4.42 2.36
C LEU A 167 -21.62 3.71 3.42
N ARG A 168 -22.91 3.51 3.17
CA ARG A 168 -23.78 2.77 4.08
C ARG A 168 -23.37 1.30 4.17
N ALA A 169 -23.05 0.68 3.03
CA ALA A 169 -22.58 -0.70 3.02
C ALA A 169 -21.29 -0.83 3.85
N ALA A 170 -20.33 0.10 3.69
CA ALA A 170 -19.11 0.14 4.48
C ALA A 170 -19.39 0.28 5.99
N HIS A 171 -20.27 1.22 6.36
CA HIS A 171 -20.68 1.42 7.76
C HIS A 171 -21.35 0.17 8.35
N GLN A 172 -22.25 -0.48 7.60
CA GLN A 172 -22.91 -1.71 8.05
C GLN A 172 -21.94 -2.87 8.22
N CYS A 173 -20.97 -2.99 7.32
CA CYS A 173 -19.88 -3.94 7.47
C CYS A 173 -19.08 -3.68 8.74
N ARG A 174 -18.76 -2.42 9.02
CA ARG A 174 -18.06 -2.03 10.25
C ARG A 174 -18.86 -2.39 11.49
N ALA A 175 -20.16 -2.03 11.52
CA ALA A 175 -21.07 -2.35 12.63
C ALA A 175 -21.22 -3.86 12.85
N ALA A 176 -21.15 -4.66 11.78
CA ALA A 176 -21.18 -6.12 11.85
C ALA A 176 -19.79 -6.74 12.15
N GLY A 177 -18.73 -5.95 12.37
CA GLY A 177 -17.38 -6.45 12.65
C GLY A 177 -16.55 -6.83 11.43
N LEU A 178 -17.03 -6.62 10.20
CA LEU A 178 -16.32 -6.91 8.94
C LEU A 178 -15.37 -5.77 8.58
N VAL A 179 -14.27 -5.64 9.31
CA VAL A 179 -13.36 -4.48 9.25
C VAL A 179 -12.66 -4.38 7.90
N HIS A 180 -12.10 -5.49 7.39
CA HIS A 180 -11.40 -5.48 6.11
C HIS A 180 -12.34 -5.21 4.93
N LEU A 181 -13.56 -5.73 4.96
CA LEU A 181 -14.56 -5.45 3.93
C LEU A 181 -14.99 -3.98 3.97
N SER A 182 -15.23 -3.43 5.16
CA SER A 182 -15.52 -2.00 5.35
C SER A 182 -14.42 -1.13 4.74
N SER A 183 -13.16 -1.39 5.08
CA SER A 183 -12.00 -0.64 4.57
C SER A 183 -11.87 -0.77 3.05
N ALA A 184 -12.07 -1.96 2.48
CA ALA A 184 -12.03 -2.16 1.03
C ALA A 184 -13.11 -1.36 0.30
N VAL A 185 -14.34 -1.31 0.83
CA VAL A 185 -15.42 -0.50 0.25
C VAL A 185 -15.13 1.00 0.37
N LEU A 186 -14.54 1.46 1.49
CA LEU A 186 -14.13 2.86 1.64
C LEU A 186 -13.04 3.25 0.63
N SER A 187 -12.06 2.38 0.36
CA SER A 187 -11.07 2.58 -0.70
C SER A 187 -11.71 2.74 -2.08
N VAL A 188 -12.76 1.93 -2.36
CA VAL A 188 -13.56 2.08 -3.61
C VAL A 188 -14.23 3.44 -3.67
N VAL A 189 -14.89 3.89 -2.58
CA VAL A 189 -15.53 5.21 -2.53
C VAL A 189 -14.51 6.32 -2.79
N GLU A 190 -13.36 6.26 -2.15
CA GLU A 190 -12.29 7.23 -2.31
C GLU A 190 -11.75 7.28 -3.76
N GLY A 191 -11.54 6.10 -4.38
CA GLY A 191 -11.18 5.97 -5.78
C GLY A 191 -12.22 6.60 -6.72
N VAL A 192 -13.51 6.39 -6.46
CA VAL A 192 -14.62 7.00 -7.22
C VAL A 192 -14.66 8.53 -7.04
N VAL A 193 -14.48 9.02 -5.81
CA VAL A 193 -14.43 10.48 -5.53
C VAL A 193 -13.28 11.13 -6.30
N ARG A 194 -12.08 10.56 -6.25
CA ARG A 194 -10.91 11.04 -7.01
C ARG A 194 -11.15 11.03 -8.52
N LEU A 195 -11.73 9.95 -9.04
CA LEU A 195 -12.06 9.82 -10.45
C LEU A 195 -13.04 10.91 -10.92
N ARG A 196 -14.06 11.21 -10.12
CA ARG A 196 -15.08 12.23 -10.44
C ARG A 196 -14.54 13.66 -10.31
N ALA A 197 -13.67 13.90 -9.35
CA ALA A 197 -12.97 15.16 -9.19
C ALA A 197 -11.92 15.43 -10.30
N GLN A 198 -11.75 14.50 -11.25
CA GLN A 198 -10.74 14.58 -12.32
C GLN A 198 -9.33 14.84 -11.78
N SER A 199 -9.05 14.37 -10.57
CA SER A 199 -7.73 14.46 -9.96
C SER A 199 -6.70 13.79 -10.87
N GLY A 200 -5.64 14.50 -11.23
CA GLY A 200 -4.56 13.98 -12.09
C GLY A 200 -3.86 12.73 -11.52
N ASN A 201 -4.13 12.41 -10.26
CA ASN A 201 -3.54 11.29 -9.52
C ASN A 201 -4.51 10.10 -9.35
N THR A 202 -5.47 9.93 -10.27
CA THR A 202 -6.45 8.82 -10.20
C THR A 202 -5.84 7.56 -10.79
N ASP A 203 -5.52 6.59 -9.93
CA ASP A 203 -5.11 5.25 -10.35
C ASP A 203 -6.35 4.35 -10.55
N VAL A 204 -6.69 4.12 -11.80
CA VAL A 204 -7.86 3.30 -12.16
C VAL A 204 -7.59 1.81 -11.97
N ALA A 205 -6.34 1.37 -12.10
CA ALA A 205 -5.97 -0.01 -11.82
C ALA A 205 -6.13 -0.32 -10.32
N GLN A 206 -5.78 0.63 -9.45
CA GLN A 206 -6.03 0.51 -8.01
C GLN A 206 -7.53 0.42 -7.71
N LEU A 207 -8.37 1.26 -8.30
CA LEU A 207 -9.82 1.18 -8.14
C LEU A 207 -10.38 -0.18 -8.57
N GLN A 208 -9.87 -0.76 -9.66
CA GLN A 208 -10.25 -2.11 -10.11
C GLN A 208 -9.86 -3.17 -9.07
N SER A 209 -8.64 -3.10 -8.55
CA SER A 209 -8.15 -4.04 -7.53
C SER A 209 -8.93 -3.90 -6.21
N ASP A 210 -9.25 -2.69 -5.78
CA ASP A 210 -10.05 -2.43 -4.58
C ASP A 210 -11.47 -3.01 -4.71
N LEU A 211 -12.09 -2.85 -5.88
CA LEU A 211 -13.39 -3.47 -6.19
C LEU A 211 -13.31 -5.00 -6.15
N ALA A 212 -12.31 -5.58 -6.82
CA ALA A 212 -12.12 -7.03 -6.83
C ALA A 212 -11.88 -7.57 -5.41
N ARG A 213 -11.07 -6.88 -4.60
CA ARG A 213 -10.83 -7.21 -3.19
C ARG A 213 -12.11 -7.17 -2.37
N ALA A 214 -12.91 -6.10 -2.49
CA ALA A 214 -14.17 -5.98 -1.77
C ALA A 214 -15.13 -7.13 -2.13
N VAL A 215 -15.22 -7.50 -3.41
CA VAL A 215 -16.03 -8.63 -3.87
C VAL A 215 -15.54 -9.95 -3.28
N VAL A 216 -14.22 -10.23 -3.30
CA VAL A 216 -13.64 -11.46 -2.75
C VAL A 216 -13.94 -11.58 -1.26
N LEU A 217 -13.72 -10.52 -0.47
CA LEU A 217 -14.01 -10.50 0.96
C LEU A 217 -15.51 -10.72 1.24
N ALA A 218 -16.40 -10.03 0.51
CA ALA A 218 -17.84 -10.21 0.66
C ALA A 218 -18.27 -11.64 0.31
N ARG A 219 -17.73 -12.24 -0.76
CA ARG A 219 -18.05 -13.62 -1.15
C ARG A 219 -17.51 -14.66 -0.16
N CYS A 220 -16.35 -14.42 0.47
CA CYS A 220 -15.88 -15.27 1.57
C CYS A 220 -16.91 -15.30 2.72
N VAL A 221 -17.40 -14.13 3.15
CA VAL A 221 -18.43 -14.03 4.20
C VAL A 221 -19.75 -14.70 3.79
N LEU A 222 -20.19 -14.54 2.54
CA LEU A 222 -21.48 -15.09 2.07
C LEU A 222 -21.46 -16.62 1.90
N ARG A 223 -20.32 -17.22 1.55
CA ARG A 223 -20.22 -18.64 1.18
C ARG A 223 -19.74 -19.57 2.30
N GLN A 224 -19.06 -19.02 3.29
CA GLN A 224 -18.48 -19.84 4.37
C GLN A 224 -19.28 -19.72 5.66
N PRO A 225 -19.37 -20.79 6.47
CA PRO A 225 -20.02 -20.73 7.79
C PRO A 225 -19.17 -19.97 8.81
N SER A 226 -17.86 -19.95 8.62
CA SER A 226 -16.88 -19.28 9.49
C SER A 226 -15.73 -18.70 8.66
N ALA A 227 -15.04 -17.72 9.17
CA ALA A 227 -13.87 -17.12 8.53
C ALA A 227 -12.78 -16.79 9.56
N ASP A 228 -11.54 -16.75 9.09
CA ASP A 228 -10.39 -16.38 9.90
C ASP A 228 -10.41 -14.89 10.22
N LEU A 229 -9.86 -14.53 11.36
CA LEU A 229 -9.64 -13.13 11.76
C LEU A 229 -8.86 -12.33 10.70
N GLU A 230 -7.95 -12.99 9.98
CA GLU A 230 -7.24 -12.37 8.85
C GLU A 230 -8.16 -11.96 7.70
N THR A 231 -9.27 -12.67 7.47
CA THR A 231 -10.26 -12.34 6.44
C THR A 231 -11.21 -11.24 6.90
N ILE A 232 -11.68 -11.31 8.15
CA ILE A 232 -12.67 -10.38 8.70
C ILE A 232 -12.01 -9.06 9.08
N GLY A 233 -10.81 -9.11 9.63
CA GLY A 233 -10.09 -8.00 10.22
C GLY A 233 -10.55 -7.70 11.65
N GLN A 234 -9.68 -7.05 12.42
CA GLN A 234 -9.96 -6.63 13.80
C GLN A 234 -9.98 -5.11 13.88
N VAL A 235 -10.87 -4.58 14.73
CA VAL A 235 -10.94 -3.14 15.06
C VAL A 235 -9.71 -2.71 15.85
N ARG A 236 -9.24 -3.57 16.74
CA ARG A 236 -8.00 -3.40 17.49
C ARG A 236 -7.05 -4.52 17.12
N ARG A 237 -5.78 -4.18 16.91
CA ARG A 237 -4.76 -5.21 16.69
C ARG A 237 -4.63 -6.05 17.96
N SER A 238 -4.85 -7.34 17.85
CA SER A 238 -4.45 -8.26 18.89
C SER A 238 -2.93 -8.44 18.83
N PHE A 239 -2.31 -8.43 19.99
CA PHE A 239 -0.90 -8.74 20.15
C PHE A 239 -0.79 -10.05 20.93
N GLU A 240 -0.36 -11.09 20.24
CA GLU A 240 -0.21 -12.42 20.82
C GLU A 240 1.23 -12.65 21.30
N PRO A 241 1.44 -13.43 22.37
CA PRO A 241 2.77 -13.83 22.77
C PRO A 241 3.50 -14.57 21.66
N VAL A 242 4.75 -14.19 21.39
CA VAL A 242 5.61 -14.86 20.42
C VAL A 242 6.85 -15.39 21.11
N ASP A 243 7.27 -16.59 20.73
CA ASP A 243 8.48 -17.23 21.26
C ASP A 243 9.73 -16.68 20.55
N VAL A 244 10.03 -15.42 20.84
CA VAL A 244 11.22 -14.73 20.33
C VAL A 244 12.01 -14.21 21.51
N SER A 245 13.25 -14.67 21.64
CA SER A 245 14.17 -14.26 22.70
C SER A 245 15.25 -13.30 22.25
N ARG A 246 15.53 -13.26 20.93
CA ARG A 246 16.53 -12.39 20.32
C ARG A 246 16.06 -11.83 18.98
N LEU A 247 16.37 -10.57 18.77
CA LEU A 247 16.15 -9.86 17.51
C LEU A 247 17.46 -9.22 17.03
N VAL A 248 17.76 -9.42 15.77
CA VAL A 248 18.92 -8.85 15.07
C VAL A 248 18.43 -7.74 14.15
N SER A 249 19.10 -6.60 14.18
CA SER A 249 18.71 -5.48 13.32
C SER A 249 18.88 -5.82 11.84
N LEU A 250 17.88 -5.48 11.03
CA LEU A 250 17.92 -5.60 9.57
C LEU A 250 18.16 -4.24 8.92
N LEU A 251 17.21 -3.34 9.01
CA LEU A 251 17.28 -1.99 8.45
C LEU A 251 16.25 -1.06 9.10
N ALA A 252 16.35 0.24 8.78
CA ALA A 252 15.28 1.22 9.01
C ALA A 252 14.98 1.98 7.72
N GLU A 253 13.71 2.31 7.51
CA GLU A 253 13.28 3.11 6.36
C GLU A 253 12.32 4.22 6.77
N PRO A 254 12.31 5.37 6.04
CA PRO A 254 11.32 6.41 6.23
C PRO A 254 9.96 5.93 5.74
N ILE A 255 8.92 6.29 6.46
CA ILE A 255 7.52 6.14 6.03
C ILE A 255 6.98 7.53 5.73
N VAL A 256 6.45 7.72 4.54
CA VAL A 256 5.69 8.92 4.15
C VAL A 256 4.44 8.44 3.42
N THR A 257 3.28 8.71 3.98
CA THR A 257 2.01 8.28 3.42
C THR A 257 1.32 9.42 2.68
N ARG A 258 0.50 9.08 1.67
CA ARG A 258 -0.34 10.06 0.97
C ARG A 258 -1.43 10.66 1.86
N SER A 259 -1.75 10.02 2.98
CA SER A 259 -2.72 10.49 3.99
C SER A 259 -2.14 11.52 4.97
N GLY A 260 -0.90 11.98 4.78
CA GLY A 260 -0.29 13.00 5.61
C GLY A 260 0.30 12.45 6.92
N TYR A 261 0.79 11.22 6.92
CA TYR A 261 1.54 10.63 8.02
C TYR A 261 2.99 10.41 7.59
N ALA A 262 3.92 10.71 8.49
CA ALA A 262 5.34 10.45 8.28
C ALA A 262 6.02 9.93 9.55
N GLY A 263 7.13 9.21 9.37
CA GLY A 263 7.87 8.61 10.46
C GLY A 263 8.92 7.63 10.00
N VAL A 264 9.21 6.63 10.84
CA VAL A 264 10.23 5.62 10.58
C VAL A 264 9.70 4.23 10.93
N CYS A 265 10.10 3.23 10.15
CA CYS A 265 9.94 1.82 10.47
C CYS A 265 11.30 1.16 10.64
N VAL A 266 11.48 0.40 11.69
CA VAL A 266 12.66 -0.44 11.94
C VAL A 266 12.27 -1.88 11.79
N TYR A 267 13.03 -2.62 10.98
CA TYR A 267 12.86 -4.06 10.78
C TYR A 267 13.93 -4.84 11.53
N LEU A 268 13.49 -5.87 12.21
CA LEU A 268 14.30 -6.73 13.06
C LEU A 268 14.06 -8.19 12.66
N MET A 269 15.09 -9.01 12.67
CA MET A 269 14.99 -10.44 12.36
C MET A 269 15.09 -11.27 13.63
N ALA A 270 14.21 -12.26 13.77
CA ALA A 270 14.32 -13.30 14.78
C ALA A 270 15.19 -14.47 14.30
N ASP A 271 15.60 -15.34 15.22
CA ASP A 271 16.46 -16.50 14.93
C ASP A 271 15.82 -17.53 14.00
N ASP A 272 14.49 -17.54 13.88
CA ASP A 272 13.76 -18.33 12.89
C ASP A 272 13.85 -17.76 11.46
N GLY A 273 14.35 -16.54 11.30
CA GLY A 273 14.45 -15.79 10.05
C GLY A 273 13.20 -14.96 9.76
N GLY A 274 12.22 -14.93 10.67
CA GLY A 274 11.05 -14.05 10.59
C GLY A 274 11.42 -12.59 10.79
N VAL A 275 10.81 -11.69 10.00
CA VAL A 275 11.04 -10.25 10.10
C VAL A 275 9.91 -9.61 10.88
N TYR A 276 10.25 -8.87 11.90
CA TYR A 276 9.35 -8.09 12.74
C TYR A 276 9.57 -6.61 12.52
N GLN A 277 8.57 -5.79 12.81
CA GLN A 277 8.65 -4.35 12.59
C GLN A 277 8.23 -3.55 13.83
N VAL A 278 8.91 -2.41 14.01
CA VAL A 278 8.55 -1.38 14.99
C VAL A 278 8.49 -0.05 14.24
N SER A 279 7.36 0.63 14.28
CA SER A 279 7.19 1.89 13.57
C SER A 279 6.84 3.02 14.53
N GLU A 280 7.38 4.21 14.25
CA GLU A 280 7.02 5.47 14.88
C GLU A 280 6.55 6.41 13.78
N VAL A 281 5.23 6.57 13.66
CA VAL A 281 4.58 7.33 12.59
C VAL A 281 3.59 8.31 13.21
N ARG A 282 3.62 9.57 12.76
CA ARG A 282 2.76 10.65 13.28
C ARG A 282 2.17 11.46 12.13
N PRO A 283 1.04 12.15 12.35
CA PRO A 283 0.54 13.12 11.37
C PRO A 283 1.57 14.22 11.11
N GLY A 284 1.86 14.47 9.82
CA GLY A 284 2.78 15.51 9.39
C GLY A 284 3.50 15.16 8.10
N GLU A 285 4.48 15.98 7.74
CA GLU A 285 5.23 15.91 6.49
C GLU A 285 6.50 15.05 6.60
N ALA A 286 7.19 14.83 5.49
CA ALA A 286 8.31 13.89 5.38
C ALA A 286 9.49 14.20 6.31
N GLU A 287 9.67 15.47 6.74
CA GLU A 287 10.69 15.88 7.71
C GLU A 287 10.56 15.14 9.06
N LEU A 288 9.33 14.73 9.42
CA LEU A 288 9.11 13.94 10.63
C LEU A 288 9.82 12.59 10.61
N ALA A 289 10.11 12.03 9.44
CA ALA A 289 10.86 10.78 9.34
C ALA A 289 12.27 10.91 9.97
N SER A 290 12.97 12.00 9.68
CA SER A 290 14.29 12.28 10.27
C SER A 290 14.22 12.54 11.77
N GLN A 291 13.17 13.24 12.23
CA GLN A 291 12.95 13.48 13.66
C GLN A 291 12.62 12.19 14.41
N ALA A 292 11.72 11.35 13.88
CA ALA A 292 11.37 10.06 14.45
C ALA A 292 12.57 9.08 14.47
N TYR A 293 13.45 9.16 13.47
CA TYR A 293 14.65 8.34 13.39
C TYR A 293 15.64 8.63 14.53
N ARG A 294 15.83 9.89 14.87
CA ARG A 294 16.78 10.33 15.91
C ARG A 294 16.12 10.46 17.29
N GLY A 295 14.82 10.67 17.33
CA GLY A 295 14.03 10.74 18.55
C GLY A 295 13.98 9.41 19.30
N GLY A 296 13.87 9.48 20.63
CA GLY A 296 13.65 8.30 21.45
C GLY A 296 12.17 7.91 21.49
N PHE A 297 11.91 6.62 21.46
CA PHE A 297 10.61 6.04 21.71
C PHE A 297 10.71 4.90 22.72
N GLU A 298 9.62 4.63 23.43
CA GLU A 298 9.62 3.62 24.49
C GLU A 298 9.34 2.22 23.94
N LEU A 299 10.14 1.25 24.38
CA LEU A 299 9.96 -0.17 24.15
C LEU A 299 10.06 -0.89 25.49
N GLY A 300 8.90 -1.30 26.05
CA GLY A 300 8.87 -2.10 27.29
C GLY A 300 9.67 -1.49 28.47
N GLY A 301 9.58 -0.17 28.66
CA GLY A 301 10.30 0.55 29.72
C GLY A 301 11.76 0.93 29.37
N THR A 302 12.20 0.71 28.14
CA THR A 302 13.49 1.16 27.62
C THR A 302 13.27 2.24 26.57
N THR A 303 13.92 3.40 26.71
CA THR A 303 13.90 4.45 25.69
C THR A 303 15.05 4.23 24.73
N ILE A 304 14.78 4.11 23.44
CA ILE A 304 15.76 3.92 22.38
C ILE A 304 15.35 4.70 21.12
N SER A 305 16.30 5.20 20.36
CA SER A 305 16.00 5.79 19.05
C SER A 305 16.00 4.72 17.94
N ALA A 306 15.25 4.97 16.86
CA ALA A 306 15.30 4.11 15.68
C ALA A 306 16.72 4.00 15.12
N PHE A 307 17.49 5.12 15.17
CA PHE A 307 18.91 5.15 14.83
C PHE A 307 19.74 4.13 15.61
N GLN A 308 19.52 4.01 16.92
CA GLN A 308 20.22 3.05 17.77
C GLN A 308 19.70 1.63 17.54
N LEU A 309 18.38 1.45 17.43
CA LEU A 309 17.74 0.15 17.29
C LEU A 309 18.16 -0.56 15.99
N CYS A 310 18.22 0.15 14.85
CA CYS A 310 18.62 -0.44 13.57
C CYS A 310 20.14 -0.77 13.48
N ARG A 311 20.89 -0.52 14.56
CA ARG A 311 22.32 -0.80 14.69
C ARG A 311 22.66 -1.63 15.95
N SER A 312 21.66 -2.29 16.50
CA SER A 312 21.80 -3.04 17.75
C SER A 312 21.08 -4.38 17.65
N ASP A 313 21.65 -5.38 18.25
CA ASP A 313 20.92 -6.60 18.56
C ASP A 313 20.15 -6.39 19.87
N VAL A 314 19.03 -7.09 20.03
CA VAL A 314 18.15 -6.91 21.17
C VAL A 314 17.76 -8.27 21.71
N ASP A 315 17.99 -8.50 23.01
CA ASP A 315 17.35 -9.61 23.71
C ASP A 315 15.98 -9.16 24.22
N VAL A 316 14.97 -10.00 24.05
CA VAL A 316 13.59 -9.68 24.39
C VAL A 316 12.98 -10.78 25.27
N GLN A 317 12.10 -10.37 26.19
CA GLN A 317 11.34 -11.27 27.04
C GLN A 317 9.87 -10.85 27.04
N ASN A 318 8.96 -11.84 27.07
CA ASN A 318 7.52 -11.63 27.01
C ASN A 318 7.12 -10.78 25.80
N MET A 319 7.71 -11.06 24.64
CA MET A 319 7.42 -10.37 23.41
C MET A 319 6.02 -10.73 22.95
N THR A 320 5.32 -9.71 22.45
CA THR A 320 4.05 -9.88 21.74
C THR A 320 4.17 -9.32 20.35
N ALA A 321 3.47 -9.90 19.40
CA ALA A 321 3.40 -9.39 18.04
C ALA A 321 1.97 -9.51 17.48
N SER A 322 1.59 -8.59 16.60
CA SER A 322 0.37 -8.69 15.82
C SER A 322 0.54 -9.68 14.65
N PRO A 323 -0.53 -10.15 14.02
CA PRO A 323 -0.45 -11.05 12.85
C PRO A 323 0.40 -10.49 11.70
N ASP A 324 0.44 -9.16 11.51
CA ASP A 324 1.31 -8.45 10.56
C ASP A 324 2.74 -8.22 11.09
N ARG A 325 3.13 -8.96 12.16
CA ARG A 325 4.46 -8.97 12.78
C ARG A 325 4.94 -7.61 13.29
N ARG A 326 4.03 -6.72 13.67
CA ARG A 326 4.39 -5.54 14.45
C ARG A 326 4.60 -5.94 15.89
N LEU A 327 5.71 -5.48 16.46
CA LEU A 327 6.06 -5.78 17.83
C LEU A 327 5.25 -4.93 18.81
N GLY A 328 4.75 -5.57 19.86
CA GLY A 328 4.07 -4.92 20.97
C GLY A 328 5.05 -4.12 21.83
N ARG A 329 4.58 -2.94 22.30
CA ARG A 329 5.34 -2.04 23.18
C ARG A 329 4.87 -2.11 24.63
N GLY A 330 4.12 -3.15 24.99
CA GLY A 330 3.51 -3.29 26.30
C GLY A 330 4.50 -3.30 27.47
N SER A 331 4.08 -2.85 28.64
CA SER A 331 4.92 -2.74 29.85
C SER A 331 5.42 -4.10 30.38
N LYS A 332 4.81 -5.22 29.97
CA LYS A 332 5.24 -6.57 30.33
C LYS A 332 6.45 -7.06 29.49
N THR A 333 6.64 -6.49 28.29
CA THR A 333 7.78 -6.82 27.43
C THR A 333 9.05 -6.14 27.95
N ARG A 334 10.14 -6.86 28.01
CA ARG A 334 11.44 -6.33 28.40
C ARG A 334 12.42 -6.39 27.23
N TRP A 335 13.15 -5.29 27.04
CA TRP A 335 14.13 -5.12 25.98
C TRP A 335 15.50 -4.86 26.59
N ALA A 336 16.50 -5.65 26.19
CA ALA A 336 17.89 -5.43 26.54
C ALA A 336 18.71 -5.22 25.27
N VAL A 337 19.13 -3.98 25.06
CA VAL A 337 19.92 -3.60 23.88
C VAL A 337 21.36 -4.09 24.02
N ARG A 338 21.83 -4.86 23.06
CA ARG A 338 23.23 -5.25 22.93
C ARG A 338 23.90 -4.45 21.85
N LYS A 339 25.14 -4.07 22.08
CA LYS A 339 25.96 -3.53 20.98
C LYS A 339 26.13 -4.64 19.95
N GLN A 340 25.73 -4.37 18.70
CA GLN A 340 25.99 -5.26 17.60
C GLN A 340 27.50 -5.50 17.52
N THR A 341 27.93 -6.74 17.47
CA THR A 341 29.35 -7.05 17.26
C THR A 341 29.68 -6.67 15.82
N ALA A 342 30.61 -5.73 15.65
CA ALA A 342 31.12 -5.38 14.34
C ALA A 342 31.83 -6.61 13.76
N GLY A 343 31.14 -7.36 12.93
CA GLY A 343 31.68 -8.55 12.26
C GLY A 343 31.03 -8.71 10.88
N PRO A 344 31.66 -9.52 10.00
CA PRO A 344 31.05 -9.83 8.70
C PRO A 344 29.64 -10.36 8.87
N ILE A 345 28.77 -10.08 7.91
CA ILE A 345 27.38 -10.58 7.90
C ILE A 345 27.34 -12.09 8.06
N ASP A 346 28.27 -12.78 7.42
CA ASP A 346 28.42 -14.24 7.50
C ASP A 346 28.71 -14.78 8.91
N ALA A 347 29.12 -13.95 9.84
CA ALA A 347 29.33 -14.35 11.23
C ALA A 347 28.03 -14.44 12.04
N SER A 348 26.93 -13.88 11.55
CA SER A 348 25.62 -13.95 12.21
C SER A 348 24.81 -15.14 11.68
N PRO A 349 24.48 -16.13 12.54
CA PRO A 349 23.64 -17.28 12.12
C PRO A 349 22.28 -16.86 11.56
N THR A 350 21.67 -15.83 12.14
CA THR A 350 20.37 -15.30 11.71
C THR A 350 20.44 -14.70 10.30
N TRP A 351 21.48 -13.91 10.02
CA TRP A 351 21.72 -13.36 8.69
C TRP A 351 21.98 -14.46 7.66
N LYS A 352 22.85 -15.42 8.01
CA LYS A 352 23.18 -16.56 7.14
C LYS A 352 21.94 -17.41 6.82
N LYS A 353 21.08 -17.64 7.81
CA LYS A 353 19.83 -18.39 7.63
C LYS A 353 18.89 -17.69 6.62
N ARG A 354 18.77 -16.38 6.67
CA ARG A 354 17.84 -15.60 5.84
C ARG A 354 18.43 -15.28 4.46
N PHE A 355 19.67 -14.81 4.40
CA PHE A 355 20.30 -14.25 3.20
C PHE A 355 21.55 -15.01 2.71
N GLY A 356 21.93 -16.10 3.36
CA GLY A 356 23.09 -16.92 2.97
C GLY A 356 22.87 -17.79 1.73
N ARG A 357 21.86 -17.48 0.92
CA ARG A 357 21.54 -18.13 -0.37
C ARG A 357 21.89 -17.18 -1.50
N SER A 358 21.98 -17.72 -2.73
CA SER A 358 22.12 -16.90 -3.93
C SER A 358 21.00 -15.87 -4.04
N LEU A 359 21.24 -14.74 -4.71
CA LEU A 359 20.20 -13.74 -4.95
C LEU A 359 19.03 -14.34 -5.75
N ALA A 360 19.33 -15.26 -6.68
CA ALA A 360 18.32 -15.97 -7.44
C ALA A 360 17.38 -16.79 -6.54
N ASP A 361 17.93 -17.54 -5.57
CA ASP A 361 17.12 -18.31 -4.61
C ASP A 361 16.29 -17.39 -3.71
N GLN A 362 16.87 -16.26 -3.26
CA GLN A 362 16.14 -15.27 -2.45
C GLN A 362 14.94 -14.73 -3.22
N VAL A 363 15.13 -14.31 -4.47
CA VAL A 363 14.06 -13.76 -5.32
C VAL A 363 13.01 -14.83 -5.64
N ASP A 364 13.41 -16.07 -5.99
CA ASP A 364 12.45 -17.15 -6.26
C ASP A 364 11.57 -17.46 -5.05
N GLN A 365 12.14 -17.43 -3.83
CA GLN A 365 11.39 -17.59 -2.60
C GLN A 365 10.35 -16.49 -2.40
N LEU A 366 10.67 -15.22 -2.75
CA LEU A 366 9.71 -14.11 -2.66
C LEU A 366 8.49 -14.32 -3.55
N PHE A 367 8.67 -14.85 -4.75
CA PHE A 367 7.57 -15.19 -5.65
C PHE A 367 6.79 -16.44 -5.23
N ALA A 368 7.41 -17.37 -4.50
CA ALA A 368 6.76 -18.60 -4.03
C ALA A 368 5.76 -18.36 -2.89
N VAL A 369 6.04 -17.39 -2.01
CA VAL A 369 5.21 -17.08 -0.81
C VAL A 369 3.89 -16.39 -1.16
N GLN A 370 3.71 -15.85 -2.35
CA GLN A 370 2.50 -15.11 -2.77
C GLN A 370 1.21 -15.96 -2.85
N LYS A 371 1.20 -17.20 -2.36
CA LYS A 371 0.02 -18.09 -2.38
C LYS A 371 -1.02 -17.80 -1.30
N SER A 372 -0.73 -16.96 -0.31
CA SER A 372 -1.69 -16.58 0.74
C SER A 372 -2.42 -15.27 0.38
N VAL A 373 -3.75 -15.34 0.31
CA VAL A 373 -4.66 -14.25 -0.11
C VAL A 373 -4.95 -13.25 1.05
N GLY A 374 -4.09 -13.15 2.07
CA GLY A 374 -4.29 -12.25 3.20
C GLY A 374 -3.58 -10.90 3.04
N PRO A 375 -4.16 -9.79 3.56
CA PRO A 375 -3.49 -8.48 3.59
C PRO A 375 -2.22 -8.46 4.47
N THR A 376 -2.04 -9.45 5.32
CA THR A 376 -0.93 -9.64 6.26
C THR A 376 0.35 -10.17 5.62
N ALA A 377 0.31 -10.73 4.43
CA ALA A 377 1.47 -11.36 3.79
C ALA A 377 2.50 -10.35 3.24
N ALA A 378 2.20 -9.05 3.24
CA ALA A 378 2.97 -8.06 2.47
C ALA A 378 4.24 -7.53 3.18
N ALA A 379 4.30 -7.52 4.50
CA ALA A 379 5.40 -6.83 5.21
C ALA A 379 6.72 -7.62 5.28
N ASP A 380 6.67 -8.94 5.11
CA ASP A 380 7.78 -9.82 5.51
C ASP A 380 8.76 -10.16 4.38
N ASN A 381 8.44 -9.90 3.12
CA ASN A 381 8.96 -10.84 2.14
C ASN A 381 9.71 -10.26 0.95
N ASP A 382 9.73 -8.95 0.76
CA ASP A 382 10.36 -8.39 -0.45
C ASP A 382 11.83 -8.00 -0.25
N PHE A 383 12.40 -8.27 0.94
CA PHE A 383 13.79 -7.96 1.23
C PHE A 383 14.74 -9.02 0.70
N VAL A 384 15.78 -8.53 0.02
CA VAL A 384 16.95 -9.28 -0.41
C VAL A 384 18.21 -8.62 0.11
N ALA A 385 19.27 -9.41 0.27
CA ALA A 385 20.57 -8.89 0.67
C ALA A 385 21.69 -9.63 -0.08
N PHE A 386 22.63 -8.88 -0.64
CA PHE A 386 23.68 -9.43 -1.50
C PHE A 386 24.92 -8.53 -1.54
N GLY A 387 26.07 -9.12 -1.77
CA GLY A 387 27.32 -8.43 -2.07
C GLY A 387 27.32 -7.93 -3.52
N CYS A 388 27.87 -6.75 -3.75
CA CYS A 388 27.98 -6.21 -5.10
C CYS A 388 29.08 -5.15 -5.23
N GLN A 389 29.54 -4.94 -6.48
CA GLN A 389 30.44 -3.88 -6.87
C GLN A 389 29.68 -2.80 -7.67
N VAL A 390 29.90 -1.54 -7.33
CA VAL A 390 29.33 -0.40 -8.07
C VAL A 390 29.98 -0.31 -9.44
N LEU A 391 29.18 -0.18 -10.49
CA LEU A 391 29.64 0.02 -11.86
C LEU A 391 29.56 1.48 -12.33
N GLY A 392 28.63 2.26 -11.77
CA GLY A 392 28.42 3.66 -12.11
C GLY A 392 26.93 4.02 -12.26
N ARG A 393 26.67 5.18 -12.88
CA ARG A 393 25.33 5.71 -13.10
C ARG A 393 24.73 5.22 -14.42
N HIS A 394 23.46 4.90 -14.41
CA HIS A 394 22.67 4.66 -15.61
C HIS A 394 21.26 5.20 -15.43
N GLU A 395 20.90 6.24 -16.18
CA GLU A 395 19.62 6.95 -16.03
C GLU A 395 19.40 7.44 -14.58
N ASP A 396 18.35 6.96 -13.92
CA ASP A 396 17.94 7.26 -12.55
C ASP A 396 18.38 6.19 -11.52
N ALA A 397 19.26 5.26 -11.92
CA ALA A 397 19.71 4.14 -11.12
C ALA A 397 21.23 4.07 -10.97
N VAL A 398 21.69 3.41 -9.93
CA VAL A 398 23.07 2.95 -9.77
C VAL A 398 23.15 1.53 -10.31
N LEU A 399 24.03 1.29 -11.26
CA LEU A 399 24.33 -0.06 -11.70
C LEU A 399 25.32 -0.73 -10.78
N VAL A 400 25.02 -1.97 -10.45
CA VAL A 400 25.90 -2.81 -9.62
C VAL A 400 26.03 -4.20 -10.24
N LYS A 401 27.19 -4.81 -10.07
CA LYS A 401 27.44 -6.20 -10.36
C LYS A 401 27.36 -7.00 -9.07
N ALA A 402 26.36 -7.85 -8.94
CA ALA A 402 26.27 -8.76 -7.80
C ALA A 402 27.25 -9.93 -7.97
N ASP A 403 27.67 -10.52 -6.86
CA ASP A 403 28.74 -11.55 -6.85
C ASP A 403 28.30 -12.84 -7.57
N ASP A 404 27.01 -13.15 -7.50
CA ASP A 404 26.41 -14.40 -7.99
C ASP A 404 25.48 -14.23 -9.22
N VAL A 405 25.48 -13.04 -9.85
CA VAL A 405 24.62 -12.73 -11.00
C VAL A 405 25.47 -12.21 -12.17
N SER A 406 25.21 -12.75 -13.37
CA SER A 406 25.95 -12.38 -14.56
C SER A 406 25.59 -10.98 -15.10
N ARG A 407 24.33 -10.58 -14.98
CA ARG A 407 23.82 -9.31 -15.48
C ARG A 407 23.83 -8.22 -14.40
N PRO A 408 24.12 -6.97 -14.76
CA PRO A 408 24.05 -5.87 -13.81
C PRO A 408 22.64 -5.64 -13.26
N LEU A 409 22.57 -5.28 -11.97
CA LEU A 409 21.33 -4.90 -11.30
C LEU A 409 21.23 -3.38 -11.21
N ARG A 410 20.00 -2.87 -11.14
CA ARG A 410 19.69 -1.45 -10.96
C ARG A 410 19.25 -1.20 -9.53
N LEU A 411 20.03 -0.44 -8.80
CA LEU A 411 19.62 0.10 -7.49
C LEU A 411 18.84 1.38 -7.72
N ARG A 412 17.60 1.42 -7.25
CA ARG A 412 16.68 2.53 -7.44
C ARG A 412 16.32 3.21 -6.13
N ILE A 413 15.83 4.43 -6.24
CA ILE A 413 15.29 5.21 -5.13
C ILE A 413 14.01 4.54 -4.64
N ALA A 414 13.95 4.21 -3.35
CA ALA A 414 12.77 3.58 -2.74
C ALA A 414 11.62 4.59 -2.52
N LEU A 415 11.95 5.81 -2.12
CA LEU A 415 11.02 6.90 -1.91
C LEU A 415 11.61 8.19 -2.51
N ASP A 416 10.95 8.72 -3.54
CA ASP A 416 11.40 9.92 -4.24
C ASP A 416 10.73 11.17 -3.67
N THR A 417 11.38 11.78 -2.69
CA THR A 417 11.02 13.08 -2.10
C THR A 417 12.29 13.79 -1.64
N ASP A 418 12.33 15.10 -1.78
CA ASP A 418 13.51 15.93 -1.45
C ASP A 418 13.87 15.94 0.04
N GLN A 419 12.92 15.53 0.91
CA GLN A 419 13.13 15.51 2.36
C GLN A 419 13.87 14.28 2.87
N VAL A 420 14.07 13.25 2.02
CA VAL A 420 14.83 12.04 2.36
C VAL A 420 16.07 11.88 1.48
N PRO A 421 17.20 11.42 2.02
CA PRO A 421 18.49 11.48 1.32
C PRO A 421 18.75 10.38 0.29
N TYR A 422 17.73 9.61 -0.13
CA TYR A 422 17.92 8.51 -1.09
C TYR A 422 18.63 8.94 -2.38
N ARG A 423 18.15 10.03 -2.99
CA ARG A 423 18.68 10.52 -4.28
C ARG A 423 20.13 10.92 -4.15
N GLU A 424 20.46 11.76 -3.16
CA GLU A 424 21.80 12.26 -2.91
C GLU A 424 22.77 11.12 -2.60
N ASN A 425 22.34 10.16 -1.78
CA ASN A 425 23.13 9.00 -1.42
C ASN A 425 23.44 8.10 -2.63
N LEU A 426 22.42 7.80 -3.44
CA LEU A 426 22.63 6.99 -4.65
C LEU A 426 23.50 7.71 -5.68
N GLU A 427 23.39 9.04 -5.81
CA GLU A 427 24.28 9.81 -6.68
C GLU A 427 25.75 9.75 -6.24
N LEU A 428 26.02 9.79 -4.93
CA LEU A 428 27.37 9.64 -4.41
C LEU A 428 27.92 8.22 -4.62
N LEU A 429 27.11 7.21 -4.40
CA LEU A 429 27.48 5.81 -4.68
C LEU A 429 27.80 5.60 -6.15
N ALA A 430 26.97 6.15 -7.06
CA ALA A 430 27.19 6.04 -8.50
C ALA A 430 28.52 6.64 -8.97
N ARG A 431 29.04 7.66 -8.25
CA ARG A 431 30.34 8.32 -8.53
C ARG A 431 31.55 7.55 -8.00
N SER A 432 31.36 6.35 -7.49
CA SER A 432 32.43 5.52 -6.92
C SER A 432 32.47 4.14 -7.55
N PRO A 433 32.73 4.04 -8.88
CA PRO A 433 32.82 2.74 -9.55
C PRO A 433 33.96 1.91 -8.98
N GLY A 434 33.74 0.61 -8.86
CA GLY A 434 34.64 -0.31 -8.20
C GLY A 434 34.40 -0.47 -6.69
N LEU A 435 33.58 0.38 -6.07
CA LEU A 435 33.25 0.29 -4.65
C LEU A 435 32.46 -1.00 -4.36
N GLU A 436 32.94 -1.79 -3.40
CA GLU A 436 32.27 -3.00 -2.95
C GLU A 436 31.40 -2.72 -1.75
N LEU A 437 30.17 -3.20 -1.80
CA LEU A 437 29.13 -2.98 -0.82
C LEU A 437 28.32 -4.25 -0.61
N PHE A 438 27.75 -4.38 0.57
CA PHE A 438 26.66 -5.29 0.82
C PHE A 438 25.35 -4.49 0.87
N VAL A 439 24.43 -4.77 -0.05
CA VAL A 439 23.18 -4.04 -0.23
C VAL A 439 22.04 -4.82 0.39
N ILE A 440 21.18 -4.12 1.12
CA ILE A 440 19.87 -4.61 1.56
C ILE A 440 18.84 -3.79 0.81
N GLY A 441 17.96 -4.46 0.08
CA GLY A 441 16.97 -3.80 -0.75
C GLY A 441 15.66 -4.52 -0.83
N ARG A 442 14.68 -3.89 -1.50
CA ARG A 442 13.37 -4.46 -1.79
C ARG A 442 13.25 -4.72 -3.28
N VAL A 443 12.86 -5.95 -3.63
CA VAL A 443 12.70 -6.36 -5.03
C VAL A 443 11.53 -5.61 -5.66
N ARG A 444 11.76 -4.96 -6.80
CA ARG A 444 10.67 -4.46 -7.65
C ARG A 444 10.11 -5.60 -8.47
N ARG A 445 9.12 -6.31 -7.95
CA ARG A 445 8.57 -7.52 -8.60
C ARG A 445 8.20 -7.32 -10.07
N HIS A 446 7.66 -6.14 -10.42
CA HIS A 446 7.22 -5.79 -11.77
C HIS A 446 8.35 -5.32 -12.72
N GLN A 447 9.59 -5.21 -12.24
CA GLN A 447 10.72 -4.70 -13.00
C GLN A 447 11.98 -5.55 -12.74
N ALA A 448 12.17 -6.57 -13.56
CA ALA A 448 13.31 -7.49 -13.44
C ALA A 448 14.65 -6.73 -13.42
N GLY A 449 15.55 -7.19 -12.58
CA GLY A 449 16.86 -6.57 -12.39
C GLY A 449 16.84 -5.23 -11.64
N SER A 450 15.69 -4.80 -11.07
CA SER A 450 15.57 -3.54 -10.33
C SER A 450 15.23 -3.78 -8.85
N ILE A 451 16.01 -3.16 -7.96
CA ILE A 451 15.90 -3.29 -6.50
C ILE A 451 15.87 -1.89 -5.89
N ASP A 452 14.91 -1.62 -5.04
CA ASP A 452 14.91 -0.41 -4.20
C ASP A 452 15.99 -0.56 -3.15
N ALA A 453 17.01 0.30 -3.20
CA ALA A 453 18.11 0.27 -2.25
C ALA A 453 17.64 0.91 -0.93
N LEU A 454 17.65 0.14 0.16
CA LEU A 454 17.20 0.60 1.48
C LEU A 454 18.35 0.88 2.43
N ALA A 455 19.31 -0.03 2.50
CA ALA A 455 20.49 0.14 3.33
C ALA A 455 21.73 -0.46 2.65
N ILE A 456 22.91 0.05 3.04
CA ILE A 456 24.19 -0.53 2.66
C ILE A 456 24.99 -0.84 3.90
N ARG A 457 25.82 -1.88 3.80
CA ARG A 457 26.84 -2.21 4.79
C ARG A 457 28.20 -2.23 4.12
N VAL A 458 29.19 -1.76 4.86
CA VAL A 458 30.60 -1.80 4.46
C VAL A 458 31.28 -2.90 5.28
N GLU A 459 31.86 -3.88 4.62
CA GLU A 459 32.59 -4.95 5.28
C GLU A 459 34.10 -4.66 5.22
N ALA A 460 34.81 -4.94 6.31
CA ALA A 460 36.27 -4.84 6.33
C ALA A 460 36.86 -5.94 5.44
N ARG A 461 37.56 -5.55 4.40
CA ARG A 461 38.28 -6.48 3.50
C ARG A 461 39.46 -7.13 4.20
N ARG A 462 39.74 -8.38 3.82
CA ARG A 462 40.88 -9.13 4.32
C ARG A 462 42.19 -8.76 3.61
N GLU A 463 42.16 -8.26 2.38
CA GLU A 463 43.29 -7.82 1.58
C GLU A 463 42.91 -6.53 0.85
N GLU A 464 43.57 -5.41 1.20
CA GLU A 464 43.28 -4.10 0.66
C GLU A 464 44.43 -3.64 -0.24
N SER A 465 44.13 -3.26 -1.48
CA SER A 465 45.00 -2.45 -2.31
C SER A 465 44.76 -0.96 -2.00
N ASP A 466 45.80 -0.15 -1.93
CA ASP A 466 45.67 1.30 -1.68
C ASP A 466 44.93 2.04 -2.80
N ASP A 467 44.76 1.43 -3.97
CA ASP A 467 44.09 2.01 -5.14
C ASP A 467 42.58 1.72 -5.24
N ASP A 468 42.03 0.84 -4.41
CA ASP A 468 40.62 0.50 -4.47
C ASP A 468 39.71 1.58 -3.84
N PRO A 469 38.54 1.90 -4.45
CA PRO A 469 37.58 2.82 -3.85
C PRO A 469 37.08 2.29 -2.51
N ARG A 470 37.03 3.16 -1.49
CA ARG A 470 36.60 2.82 -0.14
C ARG A 470 35.51 3.78 0.34
N LEU A 471 34.62 3.25 1.17
CA LEU A 471 33.65 4.03 1.90
C LEU A 471 33.87 3.86 3.40
N GLU A 472 34.27 4.94 4.06
CA GLU A 472 34.51 4.98 5.50
C GLU A 472 33.34 5.67 6.19
N LEU A 473 32.49 4.88 6.83
CA LEU A 473 31.34 5.39 7.55
C LEU A 473 31.72 5.81 8.97
N PRO A 474 31.04 6.80 9.58
CA PRO A 474 31.29 7.18 10.97
C PRO A 474 31.17 5.98 11.92
N ASP A 475 32.01 5.89 12.93
CA ASP A 475 32.03 4.80 13.93
C ASP A 475 30.64 4.60 14.58
N SER A 476 29.89 5.68 14.79
CA SER A 476 28.54 5.63 15.35
C SER A 476 27.53 4.91 14.44
N TRP A 477 27.84 4.77 13.15
CA TRP A 477 26.99 4.10 12.16
C TRP A 477 27.27 2.59 12.10
N ARG A 478 28.36 2.13 12.71
CA ARG A 478 28.72 0.70 12.78
C ARG A 478 28.72 0.02 11.41
N ASN A 479 29.32 0.66 10.44
CA ASN A 479 29.40 0.21 9.05
C ASN A 479 28.07 0.01 8.34
N VAL A 480 26.96 0.62 8.83
CA VAL A 480 25.63 0.54 8.22
C VAL A 480 25.11 1.94 7.93
N CYS A 481 24.72 2.18 6.68
CA CYS A 481 24.02 3.39 6.26
C CYS A 481 22.59 3.05 5.83
N GLN A 482 21.60 3.68 6.44
CA GLN A 482 20.19 3.63 6.04
C GLN A 482 19.97 4.69 4.97
N LEU A 483 19.88 4.30 3.70
CA LEU A 483 19.94 5.22 2.56
C LEU A 483 18.84 6.30 2.54
N GLY A 484 17.70 6.03 3.18
CA GLY A 484 16.59 6.99 3.30
C GLY A 484 16.65 7.89 4.54
N LEU A 485 17.60 7.69 5.47
CA LEU A 485 17.62 8.34 6.78
C LEU A 485 18.98 8.92 7.16
N ASP A 486 20.07 8.27 6.75
CA ASP A 486 21.44 8.74 6.93
C ASP A 486 21.88 9.47 5.66
N ARG A 487 22.65 10.53 5.81
CA ARG A 487 23.20 11.29 4.69
C ARG A 487 24.67 10.96 4.51
N LEU A 488 25.02 10.36 3.36
CA LEU A 488 26.38 10.17 2.95
C LEU A 488 27.01 11.54 2.59
N GLU A 489 28.29 11.69 2.90
CA GLU A 489 29.07 12.88 2.57
C GLU A 489 30.27 12.49 1.71
N ARG A 490 30.69 13.40 0.81
CA ARG A 490 31.77 13.13 -0.13
C ARG A 490 33.08 12.71 0.56
N HIS A 491 33.34 13.22 1.74
CA HIS A 491 34.55 12.91 2.48
C HIS A 491 34.59 11.51 3.09
N PHE A 492 33.47 10.77 3.08
CA PHE A 492 33.45 9.35 3.45
C PHE A 492 34.01 8.44 2.35
N PHE A 493 34.17 8.95 1.14
CA PHE A 493 34.67 8.20 -0.01
C PHE A 493 36.13 8.52 -0.24
N SER A 494 36.98 7.49 -0.34
CA SER A 494 38.39 7.67 -0.67
C SER A 494 38.61 8.21 -2.09
N ARG A 495 37.71 7.84 -3.02
CA ARG A 495 37.76 8.26 -4.42
C ARG A 495 36.33 8.43 -4.97
N THR A 496 36.10 9.53 -5.68
CA THR A 496 34.83 9.79 -6.41
C THR A 496 35.17 10.33 -7.79
N ASP A 497 34.49 9.83 -8.81
CA ASP A 497 34.57 10.35 -10.17
C ASP A 497 33.24 11.07 -10.52
N PRO A 498 33.27 12.39 -10.74
CA PRO A 498 32.06 13.15 -11.07
C PRO A 498 31.41 12.76 -12.40
N GLU A 499 32.22 12.20 -13.32
CA GLU A 499 31.80 11.81 -14.68
C GLU A 499 31.66 10.29 -14.84
N ALA A 500 31.59 9.54 -13.73
CA ALA A 500 31.49 8.07 -13.77
C ALA A 500 30.11 7.63 -14.28
N ASP A 501 29.93 7.71 -15.59
CA ASP A 501 28.89 6.96 -16.25
C ASP A 501 29.31 5.48 -16.31
N ALA A 502 28.35 4.59 -16.07
CA ALA A 502 28.62 3.17 -16.23
C ALA A 502 29.09 2.91 -17.66
N PRO A 503 30.10 2.04 -17.86
CA PRO A 503 30.57 1.68 -19.19
C PRO A 503 29.37 1.25 -20.03
N SER A 504 29.28 1.75 -21.28
CA SER A 504 28.17 1.51 -22.20
C SER A 504 27.76 0.05 -22.17
N LEU A 505 26.61 -0.19 -21.59
CA LEU A 505 26.03 -1.53 -21.43
C LEU A 505 25.30 -1.91 -22.71
N ALA A 506 25.99 -1.89 -23.85
CA ALA A 506 25.46 -2.42 -25.11
C ALA A 506 24.90 -3.84 -24.94
N ALA A 507 25.45 -4.63 -24.02
CA ALA A 507 24.91 -5.95 -23.65
C ALA A 507 23.65 -5.89 -22.76
N ALA A 508 23.42 -4.81 -22.02
CA ALA A 508 22.18 -4.60 -21.27
C ALA A 508 21.12 -3.91 -22.15
N GLU A 509 21.53 -3.24 -23.22
CA GLU A 509 20.64 -2.64 -24.22
C GLU A 509 20.04 -3.68 -25.19
N ASP A 510 20.69 -4.80 -25.45
CA ASP A 510 20.06 -5.93 -26.12
C ASP A 510 18.88 -6.51 -25.32
N ALA A 511 18.82 -6.28 -24.00
CA ALA A 511 17.63 -6.53 -23.21
C ALA A 511 16.50 -5.48 -23.44
N ARG A 512 16.77 -4.30 -24.01
CA ARG A 512 15.74 -3.37 -24.51
C ARG A 512 15.07 -3.85 -25.81
N GLY A 513 15.74 -4.72 -26.57
CA GLY A 513 15.15 -5.38 -27.72
C GLY A 513 14.13 -6.46 -27.37
N GLN A 514 14.13 -6.95 -26.14
CA GLN A 514 12.98 -7.59 -25.55
C GLN A 514 12.07 -6.46 -25.02
N THR A 515 11.35 -5.81 -25.96
CA THR A 515 9.99 -5.29 -25.72
C THR A 515 9.44 -6.12 -24.58
N GLU A 516 8.98 -5.48 -23.47
CA GLU A 516 8.19 -6.20 -22.46
C GLU A 516 7.35 -7.20 -23.25
N PRO A 517 7.61 -8.52 -23.17
CA PRO A 517 6.89 -9.47 -24.01
C PRO A 517 5.46 -9.19 -23.67
N SER A 518 4.76 -8.78 -24.66
CA SER A 518 3.57 -8.00 -24.52
C SER A 518 2.71 -8.71 -23.48
N VAL A 519 2.53 -8.09 -22.30
CA VAL A 519 1.43 -8.37 -21.39
C VAL A 519 0.13 -8.30 -22.22
N ASP A 520 0.25 -8.05 -23.51
CA ASP A 520 -0.77 -8.07 -24.56
C ASP A 520 -1.60 -9.34 -24.55
N GLY A 521 -1.07 -10.45 -24.06
CA GLY A 521 -1.86 -11.66 -23.92
C GLY A 521 -3.13 -11.43 -23.10
N VAL A 522 -3.05 -10.73 -21.96
CA VAL A 522 -4.20 -10.40 -21.11
C VAL A 522 -4.66 -8.95 -21.25
N ALA A 523 -4.01 -8.12 -22.07
CA ALA A 523 -4.37 -6.72 -22.26
C ALA A 523 -5.80 -6.54 -22.81
N GLY A 524 -6.27 -7.48 -23.60
CA GLY A 524 -7.66 -7.51 -24.07
C GLY A 524 -8.66 -7.64 -22.92
N LEU A 525 -8.42 -8.59 -22.02
CA LEU A 525 -9.23 -8.81 -20.82
C LEU A 525 -9.13 -7.61 -19.87
N ALA A 526 -7.93 -7.06 -19.66
CA ALA A 526 -7.71 -5.89 -18.82
C ALA A 526 -8.47 -4.66 -19.34
N ARG A 527 -8.41 -4.38 -20.65
CA ARG A 527 -9.18 -3.28 -21.26
C ARG A 527 -10.69 -3.47 -21.14
N GLN A 528 -11.18 -4.70 -21.27
CA GLN A 528 -12.60 -5.00 -21.11
C GLN A 528 -13.06 -4.76 -19.67
N GLN A 529 -12.27 -5.16 -18.68
CA GLN A 529 -12.56 -4.88 -17.28
C GLN A 529 -12.51 -3.39 -16.96
N LEU A 530 -11.51 -2.69 -17.50
CA LEU A 530 -11.40 -1.25 -17.37
C LEU A 530 -12.64 -0.55 -17.96
N ALA A 531 -13.11 -0.99 -19.12
CA ALA A 531 -14.33 -0.49 -19.73
C ALA A 531 -15.56 -0.74 -18.83
N LEU A 532 -15.67 -1.94 -18.23
CA LEU A 532 -16.73 -2.28 -17.28
C LEU A 532 -16.68 -1.37 -16.05
N VAL A 533 -15.53 -1.23 -15.39
CA VAL A 533 -15.37 -0.41 -14.19
C VAL A 533 -15.66 1.05 -14.45
N LEU A 534 -15.10 1.64 -15.51
CA LEU A 534 -15.24 3.07 -15.81
C LEU A 534 -16.59 3.44 -16.43
N GLY A 535 -17.05 2.66 -17.39
CA GLY A 535 -18.20 3.00 -18.22
C GLY A 535 -19.44 2.15 -18.00
N GLY A 536 -19.32 1.13 -17.12
CA GLY A 536 -20.40 0.19 -16.82
C GLY A 536 -20.64 -0.85 -17.94
N ARG A 537 -21.68 -1.67 -17.76
CA ARG A 537 -22.01 -2.74 -18.72
C ARG A 537 -22.18 -2.25 -20.16
N GLY A 538 -22.69 -1.04 -20.35
CA GLY A 538 -22.90 -0.48 -21.69
C GLY A 538 -21.60 -0.14 -22.44
N SER A 539 -20.45 -0.11 -21.76
CA SER A 539 -19.14 0.12 -22.36
C SER A 539 -18.39 -1.17 -22.72
N VAL A 540 -18.91 -2.31 -22.31
CA VAL A 540 -18.36 -3.62 -22.67
C VAL A 540 -18.81 -3.99 -24.08
N ALA A 541 -17.88 -4.43 -24.92
CA ALA A 541 -18.18 -4.84 -26.27
C ALA A 541 -19.09 -6.09 -26.27
N SER A 542 -20.20 -6.03 -27.02
CA SER A 542 -21.10 -7.17 -27.16
C SER A 542 -20.38 -8.41 -27.71
N PRO A 543 -20.77 -9.64 -27.29
CA PRO A 543 -20.25 -10.90 -27.84
C PRO A 543 -20.35 -10.97 -29.37
N ALA A 544 -21.41 -10.37 -29.95
CA ALA A 544 -21.62 -10.32 -31.39
C ALA A 544 -20.71 -9.32 -32.12
N SER A 545 -19.97 -8.46 -31.43
CA SER A 545 -19.11 -7.45 -32.07
C SER A 545 -17.87 -8.06 -32.73
N ALA A 546 -17.41 -7.46 -33.82
CA ALA A 546 -16.19 -7.89 -34.51
C ALA A 546 -14.96 -7.73 -33.61
N GLY A 547 -14.92 -6.69 -32.79
CA GLY A 547 -13.83 -6.40 -31.84
C GLY A 547 -13.72 -7.50 -30.77
N HIS A 548 -14.83 -7.88 -30.15
CA HIS A 548 -14.87 -8.95 -29.17
C HIS A 548 -14.41 -10.29 -29.78
N ARG A 549 -14.95 -10.70 -30.92
CA ARG A 549 -14.55 -11.94 -31.60
C ARG A 549 -13.06 -11.94 -31.99
N ARG A 550 -12.49 -10.78 -32.34
CA ARG A 550 -11.04 -10.66 -32.59
C ARG A 550 -10.25 -10.89 -31.31
N MET A 551 -10.66 -10.28 -30.21
CA MET A 551 -10.01 -10.45 -28.90
C MET A 551 -10.01 -11.91 -28.48
N ILE A 552 -11.17 -12.61 -28.52
CA ILE A 552 -11.28 -14.03 -28.17
C ILE A 552 -10.33 -14.89 -29.03
N ARG A 553 -10.30 -14.66 -30.36
CA ARG A 553 -9.37 -15.37 -31.25
C ARG A 553 -7.90 -15.12 -30.90
N THR A 554 -7.55 -13.89 -30.51
CA THR A 554 -6.19 -13.54 -30.11
C THR A 554 -5.80 -14.29 -28.84
N LEU A 555 -6.64 -14.25 -27.80
CA LEU A 555 -6.42 -14.96 -26.54
C LEU A 555 -6.29 -16.48 -26.75
N THR A 556 -7.12 -17.05 -27.61
CA THR A 556 -7.05 -18.49 -27.94
C THR A 556 -5.75 -18.84 -28.68
N ARG A 557 -5.30 -18.01 -29.64
CA ARG A 557 -4.03 -18.21 -30.35
C ARG A 557 -2.81 -18.09 -29.41
N GLN A 558 -2.90 -17.25 -28.40
CA GLN A 558 -1.87 -17.08 -27.37
C GLN A 558 -1.91 -18.18 -26.29
N MET A 559 -2.72 -19.24 -26.51
CA MET A 559 -2.89 -20.34 -25.56
C MET A 559 -3.42 -19.91 -24.19
N LEU A 560 -4.28 -18.89 -24.15
CA LEU A 560 -4.92 -18.35 -22.95
C LEU A 560 -6.45 -18.65 -22.93
N PRO A 561 -6.87 -19.93 -22.90
CA PRO A 561 -8.29 -20.29 -23.03
C PRO A 561 -9.13 -19.81 -21.84
N THR A 562 -8.54 -19.75 -20.64
CA THR A 562 -9.23 -19.22 -19.44
C THR A 562 -9.54 -17.73 -19.58
N ALA A 563 -8.57 -16.93 -20.06
CA ALA A 563 -8.79 -15.51 -20.33
C ALA A 563 -9.88 -15.30 -21.41
N ALA A 564 -9.88 -16.13 -22.46
CA ALA A 564 -10.91 -16.10 -23.50
C ALA A 564 -12.31 -16.39 -22.93
N LYS A 565 -12.44 -17.42 -22.09
CA LYS A 565 -13.73 -17.77 -21.42
C LYS A 565 -14.18 -16.67 -20.48
N LEU A 566 -13.29 -16.09 -19.68
CA LEU A 566 -13.62 -14.97 -18.78
C LEU A 566 -14.09 -13.74 -19.59
N ALA A 567 -13.38 -13.40 -20.66
CA ALA A 567 -13.75 -12.27 -21.50
C ALA A 567 -15.12 -12.48 -22.16
N ASP A 568 -15.42 -13.70 -22.61
CA ASP A 568 -16.71 -14.03 -23.21
C ASP A 568 -17.85 -13.99 -22.16
N ALA A 569 -17.62 -14.53 -20.97
CA ALA A 569 -18.57 -14.48 -19.85
C ALA A 569 -18.88 -13.04 -19.41
N VAL A 570 -17.87 -12.15 -19.30
CA VAL A 570 -18.05 -10.72 -19.00
C VAL A 570 -18.90 -10.04 -20.08
N ALA A 571 -18.65 -10.32 -21.36
CA ALA A 571 -19.43 -9.76 -22.46
C ALA A 571 -20.88 -10.27 -22.45
N ALA A 572 -21.09 -11.54 -22.16
CA ALA A 572 -22.43 -12.15 -22.04
C ALA A 572 -23.21 -11.56 -20.86
N ALA A 573 -22.59 -11.47 -19.68
CA ALA A 573 -23.22 -10.88 -18.49
C ALA A 573 -23.56 -9.39 -18.66
N ALA A 574 -22.73 -8.64 -19.41
CA ALA A 574 -22.98 -7.22 -19.68
C ALA A 574 -24.23 -6.98 -20.53
N VAL A 575 -24.64 -7.91 -21.39
CA VAL A 575 -25.84 -7.80 -22.24
C VAL A 575 -27.06 -8.56 -21.72
N ALA A 576 -26.88 -9.36 -20.66
CA ALA A 576 -27.97 -10.14 -20.08
C ALA A 576 -29.06 -9.23 -19.50
N PRO A 577 -30.39 -9.57 -19.66
CA PRO A 577 -31.46 -8.87 -19.00
C PRO A 577 -31.42 -9.10 -17.47
N GLU A 578 -31.89 -8.13 -16.69
CA GLU A 578 -31.81 -8.14 -15.22
C GLU A 578 -32.53 -9.34 -14.55
N SER A 579 -33.54 -9.90 -15.20
CA SER A 579 -34.30 -11.05 -14.68
C SER A 579 -33.54 -12.38 -14.64
N LYS A 580 -32.38 -12.48 -15.30
CA LYS A 580 -31.54 -13.70 -15.33
C LYS A 580 -30.39 -13.73 -14.31
N VAL A 581 -30.18 -12.66 -13.56
CA VAL A 581 -29.04 -12.51 -12.67
C VAL A 581 -29.39 -12.74 -11.18
N SER A 582 -30.66 -12.95 -10.84
CA SER A 582 -31.14 -12.81 -9.45
C SER A 582 -31.71 -14.08 -8.79
N ASP A 583 -31.62 -15.26 -9.40
CA ASP A 583 -32.20 -16.46 -8.78
C ASP A 583 -31.08 -17.49 -8.44
N PRO A 584 -30.67 -17.63 -7.16
CA PRO A 584 -29.53 -18.47 -6.78
C PRO A 584 -29.78 -20.00 -6.85
N GLY A 585 -30.81 -20.42 -7.56
CA GLY A 585 -31.18 -21.83 -7.67
C GLY A 585 -31.33 -22.41 -9.08
N ALA A 586 -31.11 -21.62 -10.14
CA ALA A 586 -31.23 -22.11 -11.52
C ALA A 586 -29.84 -22.59 -12.02
N GLU A 587 -29.76 -23.85 -12.49
CA GLU A 587 -28.54 -24.46 -13.02
C GLU A 587 -27.94 -23.76 -14.27
N ASP A 588 -28.59 -22.73 -14.82
CA ASP A 588 -28.23 -21.97 -16.02
C ASP A 588 -27.87 -20.49 -15.72
N ASP A 589 -27.60 -20.10 -14.47
CA ASP A 589 -27.32 -18.70 -14.12
C ASP A 589 -25.94 -18.27 -14.56
N LEU A 590 -25.89 -17.19 -15.37
CA LEU A 590 -24.65 -16.50 -15.69
C LEU A 590 -24.07 -15.89 -14.41
N PRO A 591 -22.74 -16.07 -14.15
CA PRO A 591 -22.09 -15.43 -13.01
C PRO A 591 -22.31 -13.91 -13.04
N GLY A 592 -22.58 -13.30 -11.88
CA GLY A 592 -22.74 -11.85 -11.76
C GLY A 592 -21.48 -11.07 -12.18
N LEU A 593 -21.64 -9.80 -12.56
CA LEU A 593 -20.53 -8.94 -12.96
C LEU A 593 -19.47 -8.85 -11.87
N CYS A 594 -19.87 -8.86 -10.59
CA CYS A 594 -18.95 -8.87 -9.46
C CYS A 594 -18.05 -10.11 -9.46
N ASP A 595 -18.62 -11.31 -9.60
CA ASP A 595 -17.84 -12.56 -9.60
C ASP A 595 -16.89 -12.63 -10.80
N LEU A 596 -17.34 -12.18 -11.96
CA LEU A 596 -16.52 -12.12 -13.18
C LEU A 596 -15.39 -11.08 -13.06
N LEU A 597 -15.64 -9.93 -12.42
CA LEU A 597 -14.61 -8.95 -12.13
C LEU A 597 -13.52 -9.56 -11.23
N ALA A 598 -13.93 -10.16 -10.11
CA ALA A 598 -12.99 -10.76 -9.16
C ALA A 598 -12.19 -11.93 -9.77
N ALA A 599 -12.87 -12.81 -10.54
CA ALA A 599 -12.21 -13.92 -11.23
C ALA A 599 -11.20 -13.44 -12.28
N SER A 600 -11.56 -12.41 -13.04
CA SER A 600 -10.69 -11.85 -14.07
C SER A 600 -9.50 -11.08 -13.46
N ASP A 601 -9.71 -10.33 -12.38
CA ASP A 601 -8.64 -9.65 -11.64
C ASP A 601 -7.65 -10.67 -11.06
N ARG A 602 -8.16 -11.72 -10.41
CA ARG A 602 -7.33 -12.82 -9.89
C ARG A 602 -6.52 -13.49 -11.00
N TYR A 603 -7.14 -13.79 -12.13
CA TYR A 603 -6.45 -14.38 -13.27
C TYR A 603 -5.32 -13.48 -13.78
N GLN A 604 -5.58 -12.18 -13.96
CA GLN A 604 -4.57 -11.22 -14.39
C GLN A 604 -3.43 -11.09 -13.40
N ASN A 605 -3.72 -11.04 -12.10
CA ASN A 605 -2.70 -10.93 -11.06
C ASN A 605 -1.81 -12.18 -11.02
N MET A 606 -2.39 -13.38 -11.15
CA MET A 606 -1.63 -14.63 -11.25
C MET A 606 -0.76 -14.65 -12.52
N PHE A 607 -1.32 -14.27 -13.66
CA PHE A 607 -0.58 -14.21 -14.92
C PHE A 607 0.60 -13.23 -14.85
N ARG A 608 0.38 -12.03 -14.29
CA ARG A 608 1.44 -11.03 -14.08
C ARG A 608 2.51 -11.55 -13.11
N ALA A 609 2.11 -12.20 -12.03
CA ALA A 609 3.03 -12.74 -11.04
C ALA A 609 3.95 -13.81 -11.66
N ASP A 610 3.39 -14.75 -12.43
CA ASP A 610 4.18 -15.78 -13.14
C ASP A 610 5.10 -15.15 -14.19
N TYR A 611 4.60 -14.16 -14.93
CA TYR A 611 5.38 -13.42 -15.91
C TYR A 611 6.56 -12.70 -15.27
N HIS A 612 6.32 -11.97 -14.20
CA HIS A 612 7.38 -11.23 -13.49
C HIS A 612 8.39 -12.19 -12.84
N ARG A 613 7.92 -13.31 -12.31
CA ARG A 613 8.80 -14.37 -11.80
C ARG A 613 9.72 -14.90 -12.89
N GLN A 614 9.18 -15.21 -14.06
CA GLN A 614 9.99 -15.69 -15.19
C GLN A 614 10.99 -14.62 -15.65
N ALA A 615 10.57 -13.37 -15.79
CA ALA A 615 11.45 -12.26 -16.16
C ALA A 615 12.61 -12.08 -15.17
N TRP A 616 12.36 -12.23 -13.87
CA TRP A 616 13.40 -12.20 -12.85
C TRP A 616 14.34 -13.40 -12.94
N ASN A 617 13.82 -14.61 -13.15
CA ASN A 617 14.66 -15.80 -13.33
C ASN A 617 15.55 -15.69 -14.56
N ASP A 618 15.01 -15.21 -15.68
CA ASP A 618 15.76 -14.95 -16.91
C ASP A 618 16.81 -13.85 -16.72
N TRP A 619 16.59 -12.89 -15.82
CA TRP A 619 17.55 -11.84 -15.51
C TRP A 619 18.71 -12.35 -14.65
N LEU A 620 18.42 -13.21 -13.67
CA LEU A 620 19.38 -13.72 -12.69
C LEU A 620 20.17 -14.94 -13.20
N SER A 621 19.73 -15.56 -14.29
CA SER A 621 20.48 -16.62 -14.98
C SER A 621 21.63 -16.05 -15.83
#